data_63eb823eb3fc8a4667e66afec50df1b2
#
_entry.id   63eb823eb3fc8a4667e66afec50df1b2
#
_cell.length_a   1.000
_cell.length_b   1.000
_cell.length_c   1.000
_cell.angle_alpha   90.00
_cell.angle_beta   90.00
_cell.angle_gamma   90.00
#
_symmetry.space_group_name_H-M   'P 1'
#
loop_
_entity.id
_entity.type
_entity.pdbx_description
1 polymer ?
#
loop_
_entity_poly.entity_id
_entity_poly.type
_entity_poly.pdbx_seq_one_letter_code
_entity_poly.pdbx_strand_id
1 'polypeptide(L)'
;MTVFLFLVIGAFAGVLAGTFGIGGGIVIVPALLLVAKMTPLTATGTSLGALLLPVGALGAWEYYRHGNINIKASLFVALGLFAGAWFGARLAHTMGDATLKRAFAVFLVIIAGRIWWTA
;
A
#
# COMPACT_ATOMS: atom_id res chain seq x y z
N MET A 1 -19.56 -11.87 -8.27
CA MET A 1 -18.72 -11.07 -9.17
C MET A 1 -17.81 -10.14 -8.39
N THR A 2 -18.40 -9.27 -7.59
CA THR A 2 -17.62 -8.27 -6.84
C THR A 2 -16.62 -8.90 -5.86
N VAL A 3 -17.06 -9.95 -5.15
CA VAL A 3 -16.18 -10.66 -4.21
C VAL A 3 -15.00 -11.28 -4.95
N PHE A 4 -15.28 -11.89 -6.09
CA PHE A 4 -14.23 -12.50 -6.91
C PHE A 4 -13.23 -11.43 -7.38
N LEU A 5 -13.73 -10.28 -7.81
CA LEU A 5 -12.88 -9.18 -8.25
C LEU A 5 -11.93 -8.74 -7.14
N PHE A 6 -12.45 -8.53 -5.94
CA PHE A 6 -11.62 -8.12 -4.81
C PHE A 6 -10.59 -9.18 -4.42
N LEU A 7 -10.96 -10.45 -4.50
CA LEU A 7 -10.00 -11.54 -4.25
C LEU A 7 -8.87 -11.55 -5.27
N VAL A 8 -9.20 -11.34 -6.55
CA VAL A 8 -8.18 -11.28 -7.61
C VAL A 8 -7.25 -10.08 -7.40
N ILE A 9 -7.81 -8.91 -7.10
CA ILE A 9 -7.02 -7.72 -6.81
C ILE A 9 -6.07 -7.98 -5.64
N GLY A 10 -6.59 -8.55 -4.56
CA GLY A 10 -5.78 -8.88 -3.39
C GLY A 10 -4.67 -9.87 -3.69
N ALA A 11 -4.96 -10.92 -4.44
CA ALA A 11 -3.98 -11.93 -4.79
C ALA A 11 -2.86 -11.33 -5.64
N PHE A 12 -3.22 -10.55 -6.65
CA PHE A 12 -2.24 -9.90 -7.52
C PHE A 12 -1.38 -8.90 -6.75
N ALA A 13 -2.04 -8.08 -5.93
CA ALA A 13 -1.34 -7.12 -5.09
C ALA A 13 -0.42 -7.82 -4.08
N GLY A 14 -0.86 -8.96 -3.54
CA GLY A 14 -0.07 -9.75 -2.62
C GLY A 14 1.21 -10.28 -3.22
N VAL A 15 1.13 -10.77 -4.46
CA VAL A 15 2.33 -11.24 -5.16
C VAL A 15 3.33 -10.09 -5.34
N LEU A 16 2.85 -8.94 -5.78
CA LEU A 16 3.71 -7.79 -5.98
C LEU A 16 4.25 -7.25 -4.66
N ALA A 17 3.42 -7.22 -3.62
CA ALA A 17 3.84 -6.76 -2.31
C ALA A 17 4.93 -7.66 -1.72
N GLY A 18 4.76 -8.98 -1.85
CA GLY A 18 5.76 -9.93 -1.36
C GLY A 18 7.07 -9.84 -2.14
N THR A 19 6.97 -9.63 -3.45
CA THR A 19 8.15 -9.55 -4.31
C THR A 19 8.95 -8.27 -4.05
N PHE A 20 8.26 -7.14 -3.94
CA PHE A 20 8.91 -5.84 -3.87
C PHE A 20 8.86 -5.20 -2.48
N GLY A 21 8.11 -5.77 -1.55
CA GLY A 21 8.00 -5.24 -0.20
C GLY A 21 7.28 -3.91 -0.11
N ILE A 22 6.42 -3.60 -1.08
CA ILE A 22 5.78 -2.27 -1.18
C ILE A 22 4.54 -2.12 -0.32
N GLY A 23 4.20 -3.12 0.48
CA GLY A 23 3.06 -3.08 1.38
C GLY A 23 1.70 -3.22 0.74
N GLY A 24 1.64 -3.37 -0.57
CA GLY A 24 0.39 -3.60 -1.30
C GLY A 24 -0.40 -2.35 -1.64
N GLY A 25 -0.31 -1.30 -0.84
CA GLY A 25 -1.11 -0.09 -1.06
C GLY A 25 -0.87 0.55 -2.42
N ILE A 26 0.37 0.52 -2.90
CA ILE A 26 0.74 1.07 -4.20
C ILE A 26 -0.02 0.39 -5.34
N VAL A 27 -0.33 -0.90 -5.19
CA VAL A 27 -1.05 -1.67 -6.21
C VAL A 27 -2.55 -1.66 -5.94
N ILE A 28 -2.94 -1.81 -4.67
CA ILE A 28 -4.36 -1.91 -4.30
C ILE A 28 -5.11 -0.64 -4.64
N VAL A 29 -4.55 0.52 -4.31
CA VAL A 29 -5.24 1.80 -4.53
C VAL A 29 -5.51 2.03 -6.02
N PRO A 30 -4.51 1.94 -6.92
CA PRO A 30 -4.81 2.08 -8.35
C PRO A 30 -5.80 1.05 -8.87
N ALA A 31 -5.71 -0.20 -8.41
CA ALA A 31 -6.64 -1.23 -8.85
C ALA A 31 -8.07 -0.92 -8.42
N LEU A 32 -8.25 -0.45 -7.18
CA LEU A 32 -9.59 -0.09 -6.70
C LEU A 32 -10.14 1.14 -7.42
N LEU A 33 -9.26 2.09 -7.76
CA LEU A 33 -9.67 3.27 -8.51
C LEU A 33 -10.11 2.91 -9.92
N LEU A 34 -9.32 2.12 -10.62
CA LEU A 34 -9.48 1.92 -12.06
C LEU A 34 -10.40 0.76 -12.39
N VAL A 35 -10.33 -0.33 -11.63
CA VAL A 35 -11.11 -1.54 -11.90
C VAL A 35 -12.41 -1.55 -11.12
N ALA A 36 -12.36 -1.30 -9.83
CA ALA A 36 -13.55 -1.29 -8.98
C ALA A 36 -14.26 0.06 -8.97
N LYS A 37 -13.63 1.09 -9.55
CA LYS A 37 -14.20 2.43 -9.72
C LYS A 37 -14.62 3.09 -8.41
N MET A 38 -13.82 2.89 -7.37
CA MET A 38 -14.01 3.58 -6.11
C MET A 38 -13.48 4.99 -6.18
N THR A 39 -14.00 5.87 -5.31
CA THR A 39 -13.42 7.21 -5.15
C THR A 39 -12.04 7.08 -4.50
N PRO A 40 -11.14 8.07 -4.72
CA PRO A 40 -9.81 8.01 -4.12
C PRO A 40 -9.80 7.84 -2.60
N LEU A 41 -10.68 8.53 -1.88
CA LEU A 41 -10.76 8.38 -0.43
C LEU A 41 -11.19 6.98 -0.03
N THR A 42 -12.22 6.45 -0.69
CA THR A 42 -12.70 5.10 -0.39
C THR A 42 -11.67 4.05 -0.75
N ALA A 43 -10.99 4.20 -1.87
CA ALA A 43 -9.93 3.27 -2.27
C ALA A 43 -8.78 3.26 -1.26
N THR A 44 -8.36 4.44 -0.82
CA THR A 44 -7.28 4.57 0.18
C THR A 44 -7.69 3.94 1.51
N GLY A 45 -8.88 4.27 1.98
CA GLY A 45 -9.38 3.72 3.24
C GLY A 45 -9.55 2.20 3.18
N THR A 46 -10.06 1.69 2.06
CA THR A 46 -10.23 0.25 1.87
C THR A 46 -8.89 -0.47 1.86
N SER A 47 -7.89 0.12 1.22
CA SER A 47 -6.55 -0.42 1.20
C SER A 47 -5.96 -0.48 2.62
N LEU A 48 -6.08 0.60 3.38
CA LEU A 48 -5.60 0.61 4.77
C LEU A 48 -6.35 -0.39 5.63
N GLY A 49 -7.66 -0.50 5.42
CA GLY A 49 -8.48 -1.48 6.13
C GLY A 49 -8.03 -2.92 5.88
N ALA A 50 -7.69 -3.22 4.62
CA ALA A 50 -7.18 -4.53 4.28
C ALA A 50 -5.85 -4.82 4.99
N LEU A 51 -5.01 -3.80 5.15
CA LEU A 51 -3.71 -3.97 5.80
C LEU A 51 -3.79 -4.06 7.32
N LEU A 52 -4.95 -3.80 7.93
CA LEU A 52 -5.13 -4.02 9.37
C LEU A 52 -5.03 -5.49 9.75
N LEU A 53 -5.48 -6.37 8.85
CA LEU A 53 -5.36 -7.80 9.06
C LEU A 53 -3.90 -8.20 8.86
N PRO A 54 -3.45 -9.29 9.48
CA PRO A 54 -2.05 -9.70 9.35
C PRO A 54 -1.75 -10.29 7.98
N VAL A 55 -2.05 -9.54 6.92
CA VAL A 55 -1.97 -10.02 5.54
C VAL A 55 -0.55 -10.27 5.08
N GLY A 56 0.41 -9.53 5.65
CA GLY A 56 1.82 -9.68 5.31
C GLY A 56 2.56 -10.73 6.11
N ALA A 57 1.87 -11.44 7.03
CA ALA A 57 2.53 -12.33 7.96
C ALA A 57 3.29 -13.46 7.27
N LEU A 58 2.69 -14.09 6.27
CA LEU A 58 3.33 -15.19 5.57
C LEU A 58 4.54 -14.72 4.77
N GLY A 59 4.42 -13.58 4.09
CA GLY A 59 5.53 -13.00 3.36
C GLY A 59 6.68 -12.62 4.29
N ALA A 60 6.35 -11.96 5.39
CA ALA A 60 7.36 -11.58 6.38
C ALA A 60 8.06 -12.79 6.97
N TRP A 61 7.30 -13.86 7.22
CA TRP A 61 7.88 -15.12 7.72
C TRP A 61 8.89 -15.69 6.76
N GLU A 62 8.62 -15.65 5.45
CA GLU A 62 9.52 -16.14 4.44
C GLU A 62 10.83 -15.36 4.43
N TYR A 63 10.77 -14.03 4.50
CA TYR A 63 11.97 -13.21 4.59
C TYR A 63 12.73 -13.44 5.89
N TYR A 64 11.98 -13.64 6.99
CA TYR A 64 12.59 -13.92 8.29
C TYR A 64 13.38 -15.22 8.26
N ARG A 65 12.83 -16.25 7.63
CA ARG A 65 13.52 -17.54 7.52
C ARG A 65 14.85 -17.44 6.78
N HIS A 66 14.95 -16.52 5.85
CA HIS A 66 16.19 -16.28 5.08
C HIS A 66 17.11 -15.25 5.74
N GLY A 67 16.76 -14.77 6.91
CA GLY A 67 17.58 -13.80 7.63
C GLY A 67 17.54 -12.39 7.06
N ASN A 68 16.51 -12.07 6.28
CA ASN A 68 16.42 -10.80 5.56
C ASN A 68 15.48 -9.80 6.21
N ILE A 69 15.32 -9.87 7.52
CA ILE A 69 14.50 -8.90 8.28
C ILE A 69 15.34 -8.31 9.40
N ASN A 70 15.30 -7.00 9.51
CA ASN A 70 15.77 -6.28 10.69
C ASN A 70 14.55 -6.03 11.59
N ILE A 71 14.40 -6.88 12.61
CA ILE A 71 13.22 -6.84 13.48
C ILE A 71 13.12 -5.51 14.22
N LYS A 72 14.23 -4.99 14.72
CA LYS A 72 14.25 -3.72 15.44
C LYS A 72 13.78 -2.58 14.53
N ALA A 73 14.32 -2.53 13.32
CA ALA A 73 13.89 -1.52 12.35
C ALA A 73 12.42 -1.66 12.00
N SER A 74 11.94 -2.90 11.82
CA SER A 74 10.53 -3.15 11.51
C SER A 74 9.61 -2.63 12.59
N LEU A 75 9.97 -2.84 13.86
CA LEU A 75 9.15 -2.37 14.98
C LEU A 75 9.08 -0.85 15.04
N PHE A 76 10.21 -0.17 14.85
CA PHE A 76 10.21 1.29 14.88
C PHE A 76 9.50 1.89 13.67
N VAL A 77 9.67 1.29 12.49
CA VAL A 77 8.94 1.71 11.30
C VAL A 77 7.45 1.53 11.53
N ALA A 78 7.04 0.41 12.14
CA ALA A 78 5.63 0.15 12.42
C ALA A 78 5.03 1.20 13.36
N LEU A 79 5.79 1.61 14.39
CA LEU A 79 5.33 2.67 15.28
C LEU A 79 5.15 3.99 14.54
N GLY A 80 6.14 4.33 13.71
CA GLY A 80 6.04 5.53 12.88
C GLY A 80 4.87 5.48 11.91
N LEU A 81 4.66 4.32 11.28
CA LEU A 81 3.53 4.12 10.37
C LEU A 81 2.20 4.27 11.08
N PHE A 82 2.10 3.74 12.29
CA PHE A 82 0.88 3.83 13.08
C PHE A 82 0.46 5.28 13.30
N ALA A 83 1.40 6.10 13.77
CA ALA A 83 1.12 7.52 14.01
C ALA A 83 1.00 8.30 12.70
N GLY A 84 1.91 8.06 11.77
CA GLY A 84 1.94 8.78 10.50
C GLY A 84 0.71 8.54 9.64
N ALA A 85 0.22 7.30 9.62
CA ALA A 85 -0.96 6.97 8.83
C ALA A 85 -2.19 7.72 9.33
N TRP A 86 -2.29 7.92 10.64
CA TRP A 86 -3.41 8.69 11.20
C TRP A 86 -3.38 10.14 10.73
N PHE A 87 -2.21 10.78 10.78
CA PHE A 87 -2.07 12.14 10.27
C PHE A 87 -2.31 12.22 8.78
N GLY A 88 -1.77 11.26 8.03
CA GLY A 88 -1.98 11.19 6.59
C GLY A 88 -3.44 11.02 6.21
N ALA A 89 -4.16 10.18 6.93
CA ALA A 89 -5.58 9.98 6.70
C ALA A 89 -6.38 11.25 6.94
N ARG A 90 -6.05 11.98 7.99
CA ARG A 90 -6.71 13.27 8.27
C ARG A 90 -6.41 14.27 7.16
N LEU A 91 -5.17 14.32 6.70
CA LEU A 91 -4.80 15.19 5.59
C LEU A 91 -5.58 14.83 4.31
N ALA A 92 -5.69 13.55 4.02
CA ALA A 92 -6.39 13.08 2.82
C ALA A 92 -7.85 13.54 2.78
N HIS A 93 -8.49 13.61 3.95
CA HIS A 93 -9.90 14.04 4.02
C HIS A 93 -10.09 15.53 3.82
N THR A 94 -9.00 16.32 3.85
CA THR A 94 -9.07 17.74 3.53
C THR A 94 -8.82 18.02 2.06
N MET A 95 -8.41 17.00 1.30
CA MET A 95 -8.09 17.13 -0.11
C MET A 95 -9.28 16.70 -0.96
N GLY A 96 -9.45 17.33 -2.12
CA GLY A 96 -10.45 16.89 -3.09
C GLY A 96 -10.01 15.60 -3.77
N ASP A 97 -10.98 14.86 -4.34
CA ASP A 97 -10.71 13.58 -5.00
C ASP A 97 -9.65 13.70 -6.08
N ALA A 98 -9.77 14.72 -6.94
CA ALA A 98 -8.80 14.91 -8.01
C ALA A 98 -7.41 15.23 -7.48
N THR A 99 -7.35 16.06 -6.43
CA THR A 99 -6.08 16.44 -5.81
C THR A 99 -5.39 15.24 -5.20
N LEU A 100 -6.12 14.41 -4.47
CA LEU A 100 -5.57 13.21 -3.84
C LEU A 100 -5.04 12.24 -4.89
N LYS A 101 -5.82 12.01 -5.95
CA LYS A 101 -5.44 11.12 -7.04
C LYS A 101 -4.18 11.61 -7.75
N ARG A 102 -4.12 12.90 -8.05
CA ARG A 102 -2.97 13.49 -8.72
C ARG A 102 -1.72 13.49 -7.85
N ALA A 103 -1.90 13.78 -6.56
CA ALA A 103 -0.77 13.73 -5.61
C ALA A 103 -0.18 12.33 -5.55
N PHE A 104 -1.03 11.31 -5.53
CA PHE A 104 -0.57 9.92 -5.54
C PHE A 104 0.21 9.60 -6.81
N ALA A 105 -0.32 10.04 -7.96
CA ALA A 105 0.34 9.80 -9.24
C ALA A 105 1.71 10.47 -9.31
N VAL A 106 1.80 11.72 -8.86
CA VAL A 106 3.08 12.45 -8.84
C VAL A 106 4.08 11.74 -7.92
N PHE A 107 3.63 11.32 -6.75
CA PHE A 107 4.46 10.58 -5.81
C PHE A 107 5.04 9.31 -6.45
N LEU A 108 4.21 8.55 -7.13
CA LEU A 108 4.64 7.32 -7.79
C LEU A 108 5.70 7.59 -8.88
N VAL A 109 5.50 8.64 -9.67
CA VAL A 109 6.44 8.99 -10.73
C VAL A 109 7.79 9.40 -10.14
N ILE A 110 7.78 10.21 -9.09
CA ILE A 110 9.01 10.67 -8.44
C ILE A 110 9.79 9.47 -7.88
N ILE A 111 9.10 8.58 -7.17
CA ILE A 111 9.74 7.41 -6.58
C ILE A 111 10.27 6.49 -7.66
N ALA A 112 9.48 6.25 -8.71
CA ALA A 112 9.89 5.39 -9.82
C ALA A 112 11.16 5.93 -10.50
N GLY A 113 11.19 7.23 -10.77
CA GLY A 113 12.36 7.86 -11.38
C GLY A 113 13.59 7.78 -10.51
N ARG A 114 13.42 8.00 -9.20
CA ARG A 114 14.53 7.93 -8.26
C ARG A 114 15.13 6.53 -8.17
N ILE A 115 14.27 5.54 -8.06
CA ILE A 115 14.73 4.14 -7.98
C ILE A 115 15.44 3.73 -9.26
N TRP A 116 14.89 4.12 -10.41
CA TRP A 116 15.50 3.83 -11.70
C TRP A 116 16.90 4.44 -11.80
N TRP A 117 17.03 5.70 -11.37
CA TRP A 117 18.28 6.44 -11.46
C TRP A 117 19.37 5.82 -10.57
N THR A 118 18.99 5.32 -9.39
CA THR A 118 19.96 4.76 -8.44
C THR A 118 20.25 3.28 -8.66
N ALA A 119 19.56 2.65 -9.59
CA ALA A 119 19.72 1.22 -9.85
C ALA A 119 21.06 0.86 -10.59
#